data_73ac9ef75d88fb6ef3d4dae1cb540083
#
_entry.id   73ac9ef75d88fb6ef3d4dae1cb540083
#
_cell.length_a   1.000
_cell.length_b   1.000
_cell.length_c   1.000
_cell.angle_alpha   90.00
_cell.angle_beta   90.00
_cell.angle_gamma   90.00
#
_symmetry.space_group_name_H-M   'P 1'
#
loop_
_entity.id
_entity.type
_entity.pdbx_description
1 polymer ?
#
loop_
_entity_poly.entity_id
_entity_poly.type
_entity_poly.pdbx_seq_one_letter_code
_entity_poly.pdbx_strand_id
1 'polypeptide(L)'
;MMTFCAFVHLYNKISKEKMNVKELELLAEKNRKRLVEVVYAAKAGHIGGDLSCLNVMTALYFHVMKGLNPQEPKAADRDRFVLSKGHCVEALYVTLEAKGFLAPEVLDTLGKFGSILSGHPTIEVPGIEVNSGALGHGLGIGVGMAIAAKMDKKSWKTYVLMGDGEQGEGSIYEAAMAGHKYELDNLVAIIDRNHLQISGNTEDVMPIDSVKERWSAFGWDVIEMNGDSMEDIVKTFDAIDYTNKKPHLLVSNTTKGKGVSFMEGIAKWHHGVLNEEQCKEAVKEIEERIKGLEG
;
A
#
# COMPACT_ATOMS: atom_id res chain seq x y z
N MET A 1 26.90 9.18 9.00
CA MET A 1 26.33 8.93 10.35
C MET A 1 25.55 10.17 10.75
N MET A 2 24.23 10.24 10.42
CA MET A 2 23.36 11.32 10.90
C MET A 2 23.24 11.23 12.41
N THR A 3 23.42 12.36 13.11
CA THR A 3 23.26 12.37 14.56
C THR A 3 21.79 12.14 14.92
N PHE A 4 21.54 11.47 16.06
CA PHE A 4 20.19 11.21 16.61
C PHE A 4 19.32 12.47 16.61
N CYS A 5 19.89 13.64 16.81
CA CYS A 5 19.20 14.92 16.78
C CYS A 5 18.71 15.32 15.39
N ALA A 6 19.44 14.99 14.31
CA ALA A 6 19.02 15.24 12.93
C ALA A 6 17.89 14.28 12.51
N PHE A 7 17.91 13.04 13.00
CA PHE A 7 16.85 12.05 12.80
C PHE A 7 15.55 12.48 13.50
N VAL A 8 15.64 12.92 14.75
CA VAL A 8 14.48 13.43 15.53
C VAL A 8 13.93 14.74 14.92
N HIS A 9 14.78 15.59 14.37
CA HIS A 9 14.35 16.85 13.73
C HIS A 9 13.65 16.58 12.39
N LEU A 10 14.19 15.67 11.58
CA LEU A 10 13.54 15.19 10.34
C LEU A 10 12.20 14.49 10.67
N TYR A 11 12.18 13.65 11.71
CA TYR A 11 10.99 12.96 12.22
C TYR A 11 9.89 13.93 12.66
N ASN A 12 10.22 14.98 13.41
CA ASN A 12 9.27 15.99 13.86
C ASN A 12 8.75 16.87 12.70
N LYS A 13 9.53 17.05 11.64
CA LYS A 13 9.11 17.75 10.42
C LYS A 13 8.16 16.88 9.57
N ILE A 14 8.47 15.59 9.44
CA ILE A 14 7.66 14.59 8.70
C ILE A 14 6.29 14.36 9.38
N SER A 15 6.17 14.54 10.70
CA SER A 15 4.92 14.30 11.43
C SER A 15 3.87 15.40 11.29
N LYS A 16 4.18 16.57 10.73
CA LYS A 16 3.31 17.75 10.77
C LYS A 16 2.85 18.32 9.43
N GLU A 17 3.48 17.97 8.33
CA GLU A 17 3.13 18.51 7.01
C GLU A 17 3.01 17.40 5.96
N LYS A 18 2.06 17.57 5.00
CA LYS A 18 1.99 16.75 3.81
C LYS A 18 3.31 16.86 3.04
N MET A 19 3.94 15.75 2.71
CA MET A 19 5.12 15.74 1.85
C MET A 19 4.74 16.13 0.43
N ASN A 20 5.62 16.88 -0.25
CA ASN A 20 5.47 17.17 -1.67
C ASN A 20 5.91 15.98 -2.55
N VAL A 21 5.66 16.06 -3.86
CA VAL A 21 5.94 14.96 -4.80
C VAL A 21 7.41 14.53 -4.76
N LYS A 22 8.37 15.47 -4.83
CA LYS A 22 9.82 15.15 -4.82
C LYS A 22 10.23 14.46 -3.50
N GLU A 23 9.70 14.89 -2.38
CA GLU A 23 9.96 14.28 -1.07
C GLU A 23 9.38 12.85 -1.00
N LEU A 24 8.19 12.64 -1.56
CA LEU A 24 7.55 11.33 -1.64
C LEU A 24 8.30 10.37 -2.56
N GLU A 25 8.79 10.85 -3.71
CA GLU A 25 9.60 10.06 -4.64
C GLU A 25 10.90 9.58 -3.96
N LEU A 26 11.60 10.49 -3.30
CA LEU A 26 12.82 10.15 -2.57
C LEU A 26 12.54 9.15 -1.44
N LEU A 27 11.44 9.33 -0.70
CA LEU A 27 11.05 8.41 0.37
C LEU A 27 10.66 7.05 -0.19
N ALA A 28 9.91 7.00 -1.31
CA ALA A 28 9.53 5.75 -1.97
C ALA A 28 10.76 4.96 -2.42
N GLU A 29 11.80 5.62 -2.96
CA GLU A 29 13.04 4.95 -3.32
C GLU A 29 13.83 4.45 -2.07
N LYS A 30 13.84 5.21 -0.97
CA LYS A 30 14.42 4.75 0.30
C LYS A 30 13.69 3.55 0.87
N ASN A 31 12.35 3.57 0.84
CA ASN A 31 11.52 2.43 1.24
C ASN A 31 11.74 1.22 0.32
N ARG A 32 11.91 1.43 -0.99
CA ARG A 32 12.20 0.38 -1.98
C ARG A 32 13.53 -0.32 -1.67
N LYS A 33 14.56 0.47 -1.38
CA LYS A 33 15.86 -0.08 -0.95
C LYS A 33 15.70 -0.94 0.30
N ARG A 34 15.04 -0.37 1.33
CA ARG A 34 14.81 -1.07 2.60
C ARG A 34 14.01 -2.36 2.42
N LEU A 35 12.98 -2.35 1.55
CA LEU A 35 12.18 -3.51 1.20
C LEU A 35 13.04 -4.64 0.60
N VAL A 36 13.87 -4.33 -0.38
CA VAL A 36 14.79 -5.29 -1.00
C VAL A 36 15.72 -5.92 0.04
N GLU A 37 16.30 -5.10 0.91
CA GLU A 37 17.22 -5.57 1.97
C GLU A 37 16.51 -6.47 2.97
N VAL A 38 15.29 -6.12 3.41
CA VAL A 38 14.52 -6.89 4.40
C VAL A 38 14.05 -8.23 3.82
N VAL A 39 13.50 -8.25 2.60
CA VAL A 39 13.08 -9.49 1.93
C VAL A 39 14.26 -10.40 1.66
N TYR A 40 15.42 -9.86 1.26
CA TYR A 40 16.64 -10.63 1.11
C TYR A 40 17.10 -11.24 2.43
N ALA A 41 17.09 -10.48 3.52
CA ALA A 41 17.51 -10.96 4.84
C ALA A 41 16.56 -12.02 5.41
N ALA A 42 15.23 -11.82 5.25
CA ALA A 42 14.19 -12.73 5.71
C ALA A 42 14.14 -14.04 4.90
N LYS A 43 14.68 -14.06 3.67
CA LYS A 43 14.55 -15.18 2.72
C LYS A 43 13.10 -15.57 2.43
N ALA A 44 12.19 -14.63 2.55
CA ALA A 44 10.75 -14.80 2.32
C ALA A 44 10.12 -13.46 1.93
N GLY A 45 9.01 -13.49 1.21
CA GLY A 45 8.23 -12.30 0.83
C GLY A 45 7.63 -12.40 -0.56
N HIS A 46 6.79 -11.42 -0.89
CA HIS A 46 6.11 -11.32 -2.19
C HIS A 46 6.60 -10.07 -2.95
N ILE A 47 7.91 -9.98 -3.11
CA ILE A 47 8.63 -8.76 -3.51
C ILE A 47 8.06 -8.07 -4.76
N GLY A 48 7.61 -8.82 -5.76
CA GLY A 48 7.04 -8.23 -6.97
C GLY A 48 5.76 -7.45 -6.71
N GLY A 49 4.89 -7.98 -5.86
CA GLY A 49 3.64 -7.31 -5.45
C GLY A 49 3.87 -6.21 -4.42
N ASP A 50 4.89 -6.33 -3.58
CA ASP A 50 5.32 -5.28 -2.66
C ASP A 50 5.80 -4.05 -3.42
N LEU A 51 6.70 -4.27 -4.40
CA LEU A 51 7.29 -3.20 -5.22
C LEU A 51 6.25 -2.46 -6.06
N SER A 52 5.21 -3.15 -6.57
CA SER A 52 4.18 -2.50 -7.38
C SER A 52 3.32 -1.51 -6.60
N CYS A 53 2.99 -1.80 -5.35
CA CYS A 53 2.10 -0.94 -4.56
C CYS A 53 2.83 0.04 -3.62
N LEU A 54 4.15 0.02 -3.56
CA LEU A 54 4.94 0.79 -2.61
C LEU A 54 4.77 2.31 -2.77
N ASN A 55 4.68 2.81 -4.00
CA ASN A 55 4.45 4.24 -4.26
C ASN A 55 3.11 4.70 -3.68
N VAL A 56 2.05 3.92 -3.93
CA VAL A 56 0.70 4.19 -3.39
C VAL A 56 0.70 4.17 -1.87
N MET A 57 1.33 3.17 -1.24
CA MET A 57 1.43 3.13 0.22
C MET A 57 2.22 4.31 0.78
N THR A 58 3.33 4.70 0.14
CA THR A 58 4.11 5.87 0.54
C THR A 58 3.25 7.14 0.47
N ALA A 59 2.52 7.36 -0.63
CA ALA A 59 1.63 8.51 -0.75
C ALA A 59 0.51 8.50 0.30
N LEU A 60 -0.12 7.34 0.55
CA LEU A 60 -1.16 7.20 1.57
C LEU A 60 -0.66 7.62 2.95
N TYR A 61 0.46 7.10 3.41
CA TYR A 61 0.95 7.33 4.77
C TYR A 61 1.59 8.70 4.99
N PHE A 62 2.13 9.34 3.93
CA PHE A 62 2.90 10.59 4.07
C PHE A 62 2.25 11.82 3.44
N HIS A 63 1.15 11.65 2.69
CA HIS A 63 0.45 12.77 2.06
C HIS A 63 -1.06 12.73 2.30
N VAL A 64 -1.70 11.56 2.22
CA VAL A 64 -3.17 11.45 2.14
C VAL A 64 -3.81 11.25 3.51
N MET A 65 -3.40 10.21 4.24
CA MET A 65 -4.02 9.80 5.50
C MET A 65 -3.75 10.77 6.63
N LYS A 66 -4.77 11.01 7.46
CA LYS A 66 -4.73 11.95 8.58
C LYS A 66 -4.78 11.24 9.92
N GLY A 67 -4.26 11.91 10.95
CA GLY A 67 -4.32 11.44 12.34
C GLY A 67 -3.41 10.26 12.65
N LEU A 68 -2.52 9.88 11.74
CA LEU A 68 -1.54 8.81 11.98
C LEU A 68 -0.47 9.28 12.97
N ASN A 69 -0.52 8.74 14.18
CA ASN A 69 0.43 9.06 15.25
C ASN A 69 1.06 7.77 15.82
N PRO A 70 2.37 7.53 15.62
CA PRO A 70 3.05 6.35 16.16
C PRO A 70 2.99 6.24 17.69
N GLN A 71 2.84 7.36 18.40
CA GLN A 71 2.71 7.37 19.87
C GLN A 71 1.29 6.96 20.33
N GLU A 72 0.31 7.08 19.44
CA GLU A 72 -1.08 6.70 19.67
C GLU A 72 -1.62 5.90 18.45
N PRO A 73 -1.09 4.70 18.19
CA PRO A 73 -1.40 3.94 16.98
C PRO A 73 -2.89 3.55 16.87
N LYS A 74 -3.64 3.61 17.97
CA LYS A 74 -5.07 3.33 18.05
C LYS A 74 -5.93 4.59 18.24
N ALA A 75 -5.41 5.78 17.95
CA ALA A 75 -6.19 7.02 18.04
C ALA A 75 -7.53 6.90 17.31
N ALA A 76 -8.62 7.34 17.96
CA ALA A 76 -9.98 7.09 17.50
C ALA A 76 -10.32 7.81 16.18
N ASP A 77 -9.76 9.01 15.98
CA ASP A 77 -10.10 9.91 14.87
C ASP A 77 -9.11 9.85 13.70
N ARG A 78 -8.18 8.88 13.69
CA ARG A 78 -7.28 8.67 12.55
C ARG A 78 -8.00 8.00 11.37
N ASP A 79 -7.49 8.20 10.16
CA ASP A 79 -7.88 7.40 8.99
C ASP A 79 -7.50 5.91 9.18
N ARG A 80 -8.16 5.04 8.43
CA ARG A 80 -7.97 3.58 8.49
C ARG A 80 -7.40 3.06 7.18
N PHE A 81 -6.46 2.13 7.28
CA PHE A 81 -5.90 1.43 6.12
C PHE A 81 -6.03 -0.08 6.27
N VAL A 82 -6.56 -0.73 5.25
CA VAL A 82 -6.65 -2.20 5.16
C VAL A 82 -5.86 -2.67 3.95
N LEU A 83 -4.81 -3.44 4.19
CA LEU A 83 -4.09 -4.14 3.13
C LEU A 83 -4.82 -5.45 2.82
N SER A 84 -5.76 -5.44 1.86
CA SER A 84 -6.55 -6.62 1.48
C SER A 84 -5.68 -7.66 0.77
N LYS A 85 -4.78 -7.22 -0.13
CA LYS A 85 -3.69 -8.05 -0.68
C LYS A 85 -2.61 -8.32 0.37
N GLY A 86 -2.97 -8.99 1.45
CA GLY A 86 -2.17 -9.13 2.66
C GLY A 86 -0.79 -9.76 2.47
N HIS A 87 -0.58 -10.47 1.35
CA HIS A 87 0.71 -11.03 0.97
C HIS A 87 1.77 -9.97 0.65
N CYS A 88 1.40 -8.70 0.45
CA CYS A 88 2.33 -7.59 0.25
C CYS A 88 2.60 -6.83 1.56
N VAL A 89 2.73 -7.56 2.65
CA VAL A 89 2.90 -6.99 3.99
C VAL A 89 4.30 -6.37 4.20
N GLU A 90 5.30 -6.83 3.48
CA GLU A 90 6.66 -6.31 3.59
C GLU A 90 6.72 -4.84 3.17
N ALA A 91 5.97 -4.45 2.11
CA ALA A 91 5.82 -3.05 1.72
C ALA A 91 5.11 -2.22 2.81
N LEU A 92 4.12 -2.80 3.50
CA LEU A 92 3.48 -2.14 4.64
C LEU A 92 4.45 -1.98 5.81
N TYR A 93 5.24 -3.01 6.14
CA TYR A 93 6.19 -2.95 7.24
C TYR A 93 7.26 -1.86 7.05
N VAL A 94 7.85 -1.75 5.85
CA VAL A 94 8.82 -0.68 5.58
C VAL A 94 8.18 0.70 5.61
N THR A 95 6.92 0.82 5.19
CA THR A 95 6.15 2.06 5.28
C THR A 95 5.86 2.43 6.73
N LEU A 96 5.50 1.46 7.58
CA LEU A 96 5.28 1.65 9.02
C LEU A 96 6.58 1.99 9.75
N GLU A 97 7.72 1.36 9.38
CA GLU A 97 9.04 1.74 9.90
C GLU A 97 9.36 3.19 9.54
N ALA A 98 9.24 3.58 8.28
CA ALA A 98 9.49 4.94 7.81
C ALA A 98 8.58 5.98 8.50
N LYS A 99 7.34 5.60 8.83
CA LYS A 99 6.39 6.45 9.57
C LYS A 99 6.65 6.47 11.08
N GLY A 100 7.46 5.53 11.60
CA GLY A 100 7.85 5.44 13.01
C GLY A 100 6.95 4.56 13.88
N PHE A 101 6.05 3.76 13.28
CA PHE A 101 5.26 2.76 14.01
C PHE A 101 6.08 1.52 14.39
N LEU A 102 7.13 1.22 13.63
CA LEU A 102 8.07 0.12 13.90
C LEU A 102 9.48 0.67 14.08
N ALA A 103 10.20 0.15 15.06
CA ALA A 103 11.64 0.38 15.15
C ALA A 103 12.40 -0.46 14.11
N PRO A 104 13.52 0.03 13.56
CA PRO A 104 14.32 -0.73 12.59
C PRO A 104 14.71 -2.12 13.07
N GLU A 105 15.05 -2.24 14.36
CA GLU A 105 15.45 -3.49 15.00
C GLU A 105 14.30 -4.51 15.02
N VAL A 106 13.03 -4.05 15.09
CA VAL A 106 11.85 -4.91 15.00
C VAL A 106 11.70 -5.41 13.57
N LEU A 107 11.83 -4.52 12.58
CA LEU A 107 11.73 -4.91 11.17
C LEU A 107 12.82 -5.93 10.79
N ASP A 108 14.02 -5.83 11.33
CA ASP A 108 15.11 -6.78 11.13
C ASP A 108 14.83 -8.18 11.71
N THR A 109 13.72 -8.36 12.44
CA THR A 109 13.28 -9.68 12.94
C THR A 109 12.36 -10.42 11.97
N LEU A 110 11.98 -9.84 10.84
CA LEU A 110 11.13 -10.51 9.85
C LEU A 110 11.72 -11.88 9.46
N GLY A 111 10.86 -12.90 9.44
CA GLY A 111 11.26 -14.28 9.15
C GLY A 111 11.99 -15.01 10.29
N LYS A 112 12.22 -14.38 11.45
CA LYS A 112 12.86 -15.01 12.61
C LYS A 112 11.82 -15.57 13.58
N PHE A 113 12.16 -16.66 14.24
CA PHE A 113 11.32 -17.23 15.29
C PHE A 113 11.08 -16.23 16.43
N GLY A 114 9.84 -16.09 16.87
CA GLY A 114 9.44 -15.15 17.94
C GLY A 114 9.24 -13.70 17.49
N SER A 115 9.40 -13.40 16.19
CA SER A 115 9.03 -12.09 15.64
C SER A 115 7.52 -11.88 15.71
N ILE A 116 7.09 -10.63 15.97
CA ILE A 116 5.68 -10.22 15.80
C ILE A 116 5.32 -10.02 14.32
N LEU A 117 6.33 -9.96 13.44
CA LEU A 117 6.14 -9.77 12.00
C LEU A 117 5.92 -11.13 11.33
N SER A 118 4.78 -11.28 10.69
CA SER A 118 4.43 -12.46 9.91
C SER A 118 4.36 -12.15 8.42
N GLY A 119 4.20 -13.17 7.57
CA GLY A 119 4.03 -12.99 6.12
C GLY A 119 2.69 -12.37 5.68
N HIS A 120 1.85 -11.97 6.63
CA HIS A 120 0.59 -11.26 6.41
C HIS A 120 0.32 -10.29 7.57
N PRO A 121 -0.49 -9.21 7.36
CA PRO A 121 -0.79 -8.25 8.42
C PRO A 121 -1.48 -8.90 9.62
N THR A 122 -1.01 -8.54 10.84
CA THR A 122 -1.64 -8.90 12.12
C THR A 122 -1.79 -7.67 13.00
N ILE A 123 -2.84 -7.65 13.81
CA ILE A 123 -3.15 -6.54 14.75
C ILE A 123 -2.15 -6.42 15.90
N GLU A 124 -1.21 -7.37 16.03
CA GLU A 124 -0.11 -7.30 16.99
C GLU A 124 0.92 -6.22 16.59
N VAL A 125 0.97 -5.88 15.30
CA VAL A 125 1.88 -4.87 14.77
C VAL A 125 1.24 -3.49 14.89
N PRO A 126 1.88 -2.53 15.57
CA PRO A 126 1.37 -1.16 15.68
C PRO A 126 1.12 -0.52 14.31
N GLY A 127 -0.07 0.07 14.13
CA GLY A 127 -0.46 0.70 12.85
C GLY A 127 -1.21 -0.24 11.90
N ILE A 128 -1.39 -1.51 12.23
CA ILE A 128 -2.22 -2.46 11.46
C ILE A 128 -3.62 -2.54 12.08
N GLU A 129 -4.63 -2.40 11.24
CA GLU A 129 -6.05 -2.34 11.65
C GLU A 129 -6.67 -3.72 11.85
N VAL A 130 -6.35 -4.66 10.95
CA VAL A 130 -6.98 -5.99 10.90
C VAL A 130 -5.97 -7.05 10.45
N ASN A 131 -6.22 -8.29 10.87
CA ASN A 131 -5.55 -9.43 10.27
C ASN A 131 -6.09 -9.62 8.85
N SER A 132 -5.21 -9.73 7.86
CA SER A 132 -5.58 -9.96 6.48
C SER A 132 -4.74 -11.05 5.83
N GLY A 133 -5.07 -11.45 4.60
CA GLY A 133 -4.40 -12.54 3.87
C GLY A 133 -5.40 -13.44 3.14
N ALA A 134 -6.61 -13.61 3.68
CA ALA A 134 -7.73 -14.17 2.93
C ALA A 134 -8.20 -13.11 1.93
N LEU A 135 -7.84 -13.30 0.65
CA LEU A 135 -8.20 -12.37 -0.42
C LEU A 135 -9.72 -12.18 -0.52
N GLY A 136 -10.17 -11.03 -0.96
CA GLY A 136 -11.56 -10.67 -1.10
C GLY A 136 -12.25 -10.17 0.17
N HIS A 137 -11.65 -10.30 1.36
CA HIS A 137 -12.30 -9.93 2.62
C HIS A 137 -12.03 -8.50 3.08
N GLY A 138 -10.90 -7.92 2.68
CA GLY A 138 -10.50 -6.59 3.14
C GLY A 138 -11.48 -5.49 2.78
N LEU A 139 -12.11 -5.56 1.60
CA LEU A 139 -13.11 -4.56 1.18
C LEU A 139 -14.36 -4.60 2.07
N GLY A 140 -14.87 -5.80 2.40
CA GLY A 140 -16.02 -5.95 3.30
C GLY A 140 -15.75 -5.37 4.70
N ILE A 141 -14.53 -5.59 5.22
CA ILE A 141 -14.08 -5.00 6.48
C ILE A 141 -14.02 -3.47 6.35
N GLY A 142 -13.46 -2.94 5.26
CA GLY A 142 -13.41 -1.50 4.98
C GLY A 142 -14.79 -0.86 4.89
N VAL A 143 -15.76 -1.54 4.27
CA VAL A 143 -17.18 -1.13 4.24
C VAL A 143 -17.72 -1.00 5.66
N GLY A 144 -17.50 -2.01 6.52
CA GLY A 144 -17.92 -1.97 7.92
C GLY A 144 -17.31 -0.79 8.69
N MET A 145 -16.01 -0.53 8.50
CA MET A 145 -15.34 0.65 9.10
C MET A 145 -15.95 1.96 8.60
N ALA A 146 -16.16 2.12 7.29
CA ALA A 146 -16.73 3.33 6.72
C ALA A 146 -18.18 3.59 7.20
N ILE A 147 -18.99 2.54 7.36
CA ILE A 147 -20.32 2.63 7.97
C ILE A 147 -20.21 3.11 9.41
N ALA A 148 -19.31 2.52 10.22
CA ALA A 148 -19.11 2.92 11.61
C ALA A 148 -18.74 4.40 11.71
N ALA A 149 -17.86 4.91 10.86
CA ALA A 149 -17.52 6.33 10.83
C ALA A 149 -18.74 7.22 10.60
N LYS A 150 -19.60 6.87 9.64
CA LYS A 150 -20.83 7.63 9.36
C LYS A 150 -21.82 7.56 10.52
N MET A 151 -22.01 6.39 11.13
CA MET A 151 -22.89 6.22 12.29
C MET A 151 -22.42 7.07 13.49
N ASP A 152 -21.13 7.08 13.74
CA ASP A 152 -20.50 7.83 14.83
C ASP A 152 -20.26 9.32 14.47
N LYS A 153 -20.68 9.77 13.28
CA LYS A 153 -20.47 11.13 12.76
C LYS A 153 -18.99 11.55 12.77
N LYS A 154 -18.10 10.62 12.47
CA LYS A 154 -16.68 10.84 12.37
C LYS A 154 -16.27 11.24 10.94
N SER A 155 -15.17 11.97 10.81
CA SER A 155 -14.68 12.49 9.53
C SER A 155 -13.56 11.63 8.91
N TRP A 156 -13.07 10.60 9.61
CA TRP A 156 -12.00 9.76 9.12
C TRP A 156 -12.44 8.90 7.92
N LYS A 157 -11.48 8.61 7.07
CA LYS A 157 -11.64 7.84 5.84
C LYS A 157 -11.11 6.43 6.02
N THR A 158 -11.62 5.53 5.19
CA THR A 158 -11.11 4.16 5.09
C THR A 158 -10.52 3.92 3.72
N TYR A 159 -9.29 3.44 3.69
CA TYR A 159 -8.55 3.07 2.47
C TYR A 159 -8.33 1.57 2.45
N VAL A 160 -8.61 0.93 1.32
CA VAL A 160 -8.46 -0.53 1.15
C VAL A 160 -7.64 -0.81 -0.09
N LEU A 161 -6.47 -1.43 0.05
CA LEU A 161 -5.61 -1.79 -1.08
C LEU A 161 -5.79 -3.27 -1.43
N MET A 162 -6.28 -3.50 -2.63
CA MET A 162 -6.57 -4.82 -3.21
C MET A 162 -5.60 -5.14 -4.35
N GLY A 163 -5.45 -6.41 -4.68
CA GLY A 163 -4.81 -6.85 -5.90
C GLY A 163 -5.78 -6.95 -7.08
N ASP A 164 -5.26 -6.97 -8.29
CA ASP A 164 -6.05 -7.21 -9.50
C ASP A 164 -6.54 -8.67 -9.58
N GLY A 165 -5.70 -9.64 -9.28
CA GLY A 165 -6.11 -11.04 -9.18
C GLY A 165 -7.16 -11.31 -8.09
N GLU A 166 -7.18 -10.49 -7.04
CA GLU A 166 -8.17 -10.52 -5.97
C GLU A 166 -9.59 -10.18 -6.46
N GLN A 167 -9.72 -9.51 -7.61
CA GLN A 167 -11.02 -9.18 -8.21
C GLN A 167 -11.81 -10.40 -8.72
N GLY A 168 -11.22 -11.59 -8.70
CA GLY A 168 -11.93 -12.87 -8.92
C GLY A 168 -12.79 -13.32 -7.74
N GLU A 169 -12.61 -12.73 -6.55
CA GLU A 169 -13.35 -13.12 -5.33
C GLU A 169 -14.76 -12.54 -5.31
N GLY A 170 -15.78 -13.39 -5.08
CA GLY A 170 -17.19 -12.98 -5.05
C GLY A 170 -17.51 -11.96 -3.97
N SER A 171 -16.87 -12.07 -2.81
CA SER A 171 -17.04 -11.14 -1.68
C SER A 171 -16.65 -9.68 -1.98
N ILE A 172 -15.77 -9.45 -2.96
CA ILE A 172 -15.47 -8.10 -3.46
C ILE A 172 -16.73 -7.42 -3.99
N TYR A 173 -17.52 -8.13 -4.80
CA TYR A 173 -18.72 -7.57 -5.44
C TYR A 173 -19.88 -7.43 -4.45
N GLU A 174 -20.00 -8.32 -3.46
CA GLU A 174 -20.94 -8.17 -2.34
C GLU A 174 -20.62 -6.90 -1.55
N ALA A 175 -19.35 -6.67 -1.23
CA ALA A 175 -18.88 -5.45 -0.56
C ALA A 175 -19.06 -4.20 -1.43
N ALA A 176 -18.84 -4.30 -2.75
CA ALA A 176 -19.05 -3.20 -3.68
C ALA A 176 -20.53 -2.74 -3.70
N MET A 177 -21.49 -3.68 -3.74
CA MET A 177 -22.91 -3.37 -3.63
C MET A 177 -23.25 -2.68 -2.31
N ALA A 178 -22.68 -3.15 -1.18
CA ALA A 178 -22.89 -2.53 0.13
C ALA A 178 -22.30 -1.12 0.19
N GLY A 179 -21.10 -0.90 -0.35
CA GLY A 179 -20.46 0.42 -0.41
C GLY A 179 -21.35 1.47 -1.09
N HIS A 180 -21.93 1.13 -2.23
CA HIS A 180 -22.88 1.98 -2.93
C HIS A 180 -24.20 2.17 -2.16
N LYS A 181 -24.76 1.06 -1.64
CA LYS A 181 -26.04 1.09 -0.88
C LYS A 181 -26.02 2.06 0.29
N TYR A 182 -24.88 2.14 0.99
CA TYR A 182 -24.73 2.99 2.17
C TYR A 182 -24.10 4.36 1.85
N GLU A 183 -23.97 4.72 0.57
CA GLU A 183 -23.42 6.02 0.12
C GLU A 183 -22.07 6.34 0.80
N LEU A 184 -21.12 5.38 0.79
CA LEU A 184 -19.88 5.47 1.54
C LEU A 184 -18.84 6.35 0.82
N ASP A 185 -19.08 7.65 0.73
CA ASP A 185 -18.13 8.63 0.18
C ASP A 185 -16.83 8.79 1.01
N ASN A 186 -16.77 8.18 2.19
CA ASN A 186 -15.60 8.07 3.04
C ASN A 186 -14.81 6.75 2.86
N LEU A 187 -15.16 5.95 1.85
CA LEU A 187 -14.47 4.70 1.49
C LEU A 187 -13.73 4.86 0.17
N VAL A 188 -12.44 4.59 0.17
CA VAL A 188 -11.58 4.56 -1.02
C VAL A 188 -10.98 3.17 -1.17
N ALA A 189 -11.41 2.44 -2.17
CA ALA A 189 -10.79 1.20 -2.60
C ALA A 189 -9.71 1.50 -3.66
N ILE A 190 -8.62 0.76 -3.65
CA ILE A 190 -7.51 0.91 -4.59
C ILE A 190 -7.20 -0.47 -5.13
N ILE A 191 -7.16 -0.64 -6.45
CA ILE A 191 -6.69 -1.86 -7.09
C ILE A 191 -5.26 -1.62 -7.58
N ASP A 192 -4.32 -2.41 -7.06
CA ASP A 192 -2.98 -2.53 -7.63
C ASP A 192 -3.07 -3.36 -8.93
N ARG A 193 -3.31 -2.67 -10.04
CA ARG A 193 -3.48 -3.23 -11.37
C ARG A 193 -2.11 -3.46 -12.03
N ASN A 194 -1.40 -4.48 -11.56
CA ASN A 194 -0.07 -4.82 -12.05
C ASN A 194 -0.07 -5.89 -13.16
N HIS A 195 -1.24 -6.30 -13.63
CA HIS A 195 -1.51 -7.21 -14.74
C HIS A 195 -1.00 -8.65 -14.57
N LEU A 196 -0.49 -9.03 -13.38
CA LEU A 196 0.07 -10.35 -13.14
C LEU A 196 -0.49 -11.01 -11.89
N GLN A 197 -0.91 -12.25 -12.05
CA GLN A 197 -1.21 -13.20 -10.96
C GLN A 197 -0.03 -14.16 -10.76
N ILE A 198 -0.15 -15.11 -9.82
CA ILE A 198 0.89 -16.13 -9.55
C ILE A 198 1.24 -16.91 -10.82
N SER A 199 0.22 -17.31 -11.59
CA SER A 199 0.31 -18.24 -12.72
C SER A 199 0.48 -17.57 -14.08
N GLY A 200 0.43 -16.22 -14.15
CA GLY A 200 0.59 -15.53 -15.43
C GLY A 200 -0.13 -14.18 -15.49
N ASN A 201 -0.39 -13.74 -16.72
CA ASN A 201 -1.10 -12.49 -16.98
C ASN A 201 -2.55 -12.59 -16.46
N THR A 202 -3.03 -11.54 -15.78
CA THR A 202 -4.37 -11.52 -15.18
C THR A 202 -5.47 -11.82 -16.21
N GLU A 203 -5.39 -11.26 -17.42
CA GLU A 203 -6.40 -11.44 -18.45
C GLU A 203 -6.38 -12.84 -19.09
N ASP A 204 -5.25 -13.56 -19.01
CA ASP A 204 -5.16 -14.94 -19.47
C ASP A 204 -5.64 -15.95 -18.42
N VAL A 205 -5.46 -15.61 -17.12
CA VAL A 205 -5.81 -16.50 -16.00
C VAL A 205 -7.28 -16.36 -15.62
N MET A 206 -7.72 -15.12 -15.33
CA MET A 206 -9.09 -14.79 -14.98
C MET A 206 -9.36 -13.33 -15.38
N PRO A 207 -9.98 -13.09 -16.55
CA PRO A 207 -10.19 -11.74 -17.08
C PRO A 207 -11.03 -10.86 -16.14
N ILE A 208 -10.55 -9.65 -15.89
CA ILE A 208 -11.24 -8.65 -15.06
C ILE A 208 -11.60 -7.36 -15.81
N ASP A 209 -11.07 -7.16 -17.00
CA ASP A 209 -11.37 -5.98 -17.81
C ASP A 209 -12.83 -5.98 -18.35
N SER A 210 -13.48 -4.86 -18.51
CA SER A 210 -13.03 -3.55 -18.07
C SER A 210 -13.34 -3.35 -16.58
N VAL A 211 -12.31 -3.15 -15.76
CA VAL A 211 -12.47 -2.86 -14.31
C VAL A 211 -13.34 -1.61 -14.13
N LYS A 212 -13.08 -0.56 -14.89
CA LYS A 212 -13.83 0.72 -14.82
C LYS A 212 -15.32 0.53 -15.07
N GLU A 213 -15.69 -0.16 -16.14
CA GLU A 213 -17.10 -0.38 -16.48
C GLU A 213 -17.80 -1.23 -15.42
N ARG A 214 -17.14 -2.30 -14.98
CA ARG A 214 -17.64 -3.21 -13.95
C ARG A 214 -17.95 -2.48 -12.64
N TRP A 215 -17.01 -1.70 -12.12
CA TRP A 215 -17.20 -0.98 -10.87
C TRP A 215 -18.13 0.23 -11.00
N SER A 216 -18.13 0.90 -12.15
CA SER A 216 -19.11 1.97 -12.44
C SER A 216 -20.52 1.43 -12.44
N ALA A 217 -20.76 0.19 -12.92
CA ALA A 217 -22.06 -0.46 -12.87
C ALA A 217 -22.54 -0.76 -11.44
N PHE A 218 -21.63 -0.91 -10.46
CA PHE A 218 -21.95 -0.96 -9.03
C PHE A 218 -22.19 0.42 -8.41
N GLY A 219 -22.10 1.52 -9.18
CA GLY A 219 -22.37 2.87 -8.70
C GLY A 219 -21.19 3.56 -8.02
N TRP A 220 -19.97 3.01 -8.16
CA TRP A 220 -18.75 3.62 -7.64
C TRP A 220 -18.26 4.77 -8.53
N ASP A 221 -17.58 5.73 -7.92
CA ASP A 221 -16.80 6.74 -8.62
C ASP A 221 -15.43 6.15 -8.92
N VAL A 222 -15.14 5.93 -10.22
CA VAL A 222 -13.95 5.18 -10.66
C VAL A 222 -12.96 6.10 -11.35
N ILE A 223 -11.76 6.17 -10.81
CA ILE A 223 -10.65 6.97 -11.34
C ILE A 223 -9.47 6.04 -11.67
N GLU A 224 -8.94 6.17 -12.87
CA GLU A 224 -7.73 5.47 -13.28
C GLU A 224 -6.52 6.38 -13.07
N MET A 225 -5.42 5.83 -12.56
CA MET A 225 -4.18 6.56 -12.35
C MET A 225 -2.95 5.72 -12.75
N ASN A 226 -1.88 6.41 -13.07
CA ASN A 226 -0.57 5.78 -13.22
C ASN A 226 0.07 5.60 -11.83
N GLY A 227 -0.01 4.38 -11.28
CA GLY A 227 0.55 4.04 -9.96
C GLY A 227 2.08 4.01 -9.91
N ASP A 228 2.74 4.12 -11.06
CA ASP A 228 4.19 4.25 -11.15
C ASP A 228 4.65 5.72 -11.10
N SER A 229 3.73 6.69 -11.18
CA SER A 229 3.98 8.13 -11.11
C SER A 229 3.50 8.72 -9.79
N MET A 230 4.40 9.20 -8.95
CA MET A 230 4.05 9.83 -7.68
C MET A 230 3.21 11.09 -7.88
N GLU A 231 3.49 11.86 -8.94
CA GLU A 231 2.70 13.06 -9.28
C GLU A 231 1.25 12.72 -9.59
N ASP A 232 1.02 11.66 -10.40
CA ASP A 232 -0.35 11.25 -10.78
C ASP A 232 -1.10 10.65 -9.58
N ILE A 233 -0.41 9.89 -8.72
CA ILE A 233 -0.96 9.38 -7.47
C ILE A 233 -1.44 10.54 -6.59
N VAL A 234 -0.59 11.52 -6.30
CA VAL A 234 -0.91 12.67 -5.45
C VAL A 234 -2.07 13.47 -6.04
N LYS A 235 -2.01 13.80 -7.33
CA LYS A 235 -3.06 14.51 -8.04
C LYS A 235 -4.40 13.77 -7.96
N THR A 236 -4.40 12.46 -8.12
CA THR A 236 -5.60 11.64 -8.07
C THR A 236 -6.23 11.64 -6.68
N PHE A 237 -5.44 11.42 -5.62
CA PHE A 237 -5.96 11.45 -4.26
C PHE A 237 -6.47 12.83 -3.85
N ASP A 238 -5.79 13.90 -4.24
CA ASP A 238 -6.21 15.28 -3.90
C ASP A 238 -7.48 15.71 -4.67
N ALA A 239 -7.84 15.03 -5.77
CA ALA A 239 -9.03 15.29 -6.56
C ALA A 239 -10.29 14.53 -6.09
N ILE A 240 -10.19 13.64 -5.11
CA ILE A 240 -11.35 12.86 -4.63
C ILE A 240 -12.40 13.77 -3.98
N ASP A 241 -13.64 13.70 -4.48
CA ASP A 241 -14.79 14.40 -3.89
C ASP A 241 -15.49 13.54 -2.82
N TYR A 242 -15.11 13.70 -1.58
CA TYR A 242 -15.70 13.00 -0.43
C TYR A 242 -17.12 13.48 -0.06
N THR A 243 -17.82 14.23 -0.92
CA THR A 243 -19.17 14.74 -0.68
C THR A 243 -20.21 14.25 -1.70
N ASN A 244 -19.76 13.49 -2.70
CA ASN A 244 -20.59 13.06 -3.85
C ASN A 244 -21.51 11.86 -3.54
N LYS A 245 -21.48 11.33 -2.29
CA LYS A 245 -22.26 10.17 -1.81
C LYS A 245 -21.95 8.87 -2.54
N LYS A 246 -20.78 8.76 -3.15
CA LYS A 246 -20.32 7.55 -3.82
C LYS A 246 -19.04 7.03 -3.16
N PRO A 247 -18.89 5.71 -3.00
CA PRO A 247 -17.58 5.14 -2.71
C PRO A 247 -16.65 5.31 -3.93
N HIS A 248 -15.35 5.42 -3.67
CA HIS A 248 -14.34 5.68 -4.69
C HIS A 248 -13.51 4.44 -4.97
N LEU A 249 -13.25 4.18 -6.24
CA LEU A 249 -12.28 3.20 -6.70
C LEU A 249 -11.16 3.88 -7.46
N LEU A 250 -9.94 3.69 -7.02
CA LEU A 250 -8.74 4.06 -7.77
C LEU A 250 -8.15 2.81 -8.44
N VAL A 251 -8.13 2.79 -9.76
CA VAL A 251 -7.44 1.75 -10.54
C VAL A 251 -6.00 2.24 -10.74
N SER A 252 -5.11 1.72 -9.92
CA SER A 252 -3.68 2.08 -9.95
C SER A 252 -2.95 1.17 -10.93
N ASN A 253 -2.77 1.65 -12.16
CA ASN A 253 -2.00 0.94 -13.17
C ASN A 253 -0.51 0.97 -12.78
N THR A 254 0.06 -0.19 -12.47
CA THR A 254 1.41 -0.35 -11.93
C THR A 254 2.18 -1.41 -12.71
N THR A 255 3.49 -1.41 -12.53
CA THR A 255 4.37 -2.48 -13.00
C THR A 255 4.74 -3.40 -11.84
N LYS A 256 4.42 -4.70 -11.95
CA LYS A 256 4.87 -5.68 -10.95
C LYS A 256 6.40 -5.71 -10.89
N GLY A 257 6.97 -5.62 -9.69
CA GLY A 257 8.43 -5.55 -9.52
C GLY A 257 9.03 -4.17 -9.80
N LYS A 258 8.22 -3.11 -9.77
CA LYS A 258 8.61 -1.73 -10.10
C LYS A 258 9.89 -1.25 -9.43
N GLY A 259 10.79 -0.73 -10.25
CA GLY A 259 12.04 -0.12 -9.79
C GLY A 259 13.21 -1.11 -9.59
N VAL A 260 13.05 -2.36 -10.01
CA VAL A 260 14.13 -3.33 -10.11
C VAL A 260 14.08 -3.96 -11.50
N SER A 261 15.02 -3.61 -12.37
CA SER A 261 14.95 -3.85 -13.81
C SER A 261 14.70 -5.32 -14.19
N PHE A 262 15.36 -6.26 -13.50
CA PHE A 262 15.21 -7.69 -13.76
C PHE A 262 13.95 -8.32 -13.13
N MET A 263 13.14 -7.53 -12.41
CA MET A 263 11.86 -7.99 -11.81
C MET A 263 10.64 -7.44 -12.54
N GLU A 264 10.76 -6.29 -13.21
CA GLU A 264 9.63 -5.60 -13.84
C GLU A 264 8.90 -6.47 -14.85
N GLY A 265 7.57 -6.65 -14.65
CA GLY A 265 6.71 -7.41 -15.55
C GLY A 265 6.93 -8.92 -15.55
N ILE A 266 7.65 -9.48 -14.59
CA ILE A 266 7.99 -10.91 -14.55
C ILE A 266 7.21 -11.63 -13.45
N ALA A 267 6.27 -12.51 -13.83
CA ALA A 267 5.40 -13.24 -12.92
C ALA A 267 6.16 -14.09 -11.87
N LYS A 268 7.34 -14.61 -12.21
CA LYS A 268 8.19 -15.40 -11.30
C LYS A 268 8.50 -14.66 -9.99
N TRP A 269 8.53 -13.34 -10.01
CA TRP A 269 8.81 -12.52 -8.83
C TRP A 269 7.56 -12.26 -7.97
N HIS A 270 6.42 -12.91 -8.29
CA HIS A 270 5.26 -12.86 -7.39
C HIS A 270 5.63 -13.35 -5.97
N HIS A 271 6.34 -14.46 -5.89
CA HIS A 271 6.87 -15.03 -4.66
C HIS A 271 8.32 -15.47 -4.89
N GLY A 272 9.22 -14.50 -4.93
CA GLY A 272 10.64 -14.71 -5.23
C GLY A 272 11.54 -14.24 -4.09
N VAL A 273 12.65 -14.97 -3.89
CA VAL A 273 13.71 -14.57 -2.97
C VAL A 273 14.96 -14.27 -3.77
N LEU A 274 15.55 -13.11 -3.52
CA LEU A 274 16.80 -12.69 -4.17
C LEU A 274 17.99 -13.53 -3.64
N ASN A 275 18.92 -13.81 -4.55
CA ASN A 275 20.26 -14.20 -4.14
C ASN A 275 21.10 -12.94 -3.82
N GLU A 276 22.35 -13.15 -3.36
CA GLU A 276 23.21 -12.03 -2.95
C GLU A 276 23.57 -11.08 -4.11
N GLU A 277 23.82 -11.61 -5.31
CA GLU A 277 24.16 -10.81 -6.50
C GLU A 277 22.96 -9.98 -6.93
N GLN A 278 21.78 -10.57 -7.00
CA GLN A 278 20.51 -9.88 -7.31
C GLN A 278 20.18 -8.78 -6.29
N CYS A 279 20.42 -9.05 -5.00
CA CYS A 279 20.20 -8.03 -3.97
C CYS A 279 21.16 -6.83 -4.16
N LYS A 280 22.43 -7.09 -4.41
CA LYS A 280 23.43 -6.04 -4.68
C LYS A 280 23.09 -5.24 -5.93
N GLU A 281 22.67 -5.89 -7.01
CA GLU A 281 22.26 -5.26 -8.26
C GLU A 281 21.04 -4.36 -8.05
N ALA A 282 19.97 -4.87 -7.43
CA ALA A 282 18.77 -4.10 -7.12
C ALA A 282 19.07 -2.88 -6.23
N VAL A 283 19.85 -3.07 -5.16
CA VAL A 283 20.26 -1.97 -4.26
C VAL A 283 21.05 -0.91 -5.04
N LYS A 284 21.95 -1.31 -5.92
CA LYS A 284 22.73 -0.37 -6.74
C LYS A 284 21.85 0.47 -7.66
N GLU A 285 20.91 -0.15 -8.38
CA GLU A 285 19.95 0.57 -9.25
C GLU A 285 19.13 1.60 -8.45
N ILE A 286 18.68 1.22 -7.25
CA ILE A 286 17.87 2.10 -6.39
C ILE A 286 18.73 3.25 -5.85
N GLU A 287 19.97 2.99 -5.41
CA GLU A 287 20.89 4.04 -4.93
C GLU A 287 21.25 5.06 -5.99
N GLU A 288 21.36 4.64 -7.26
CA GLU A 288 21.59 5.56 -8.39
C GLU A 288 20.39 6.51 -8.56
N ARG A 289 19.15 6.02 -8.43
CA ARG A 289 17.95 6.87 -8.46
C ARG A 289 17.85 7.80 -7.24
N ILE A 290 18.16 7.32 -6.05
CA ILE A 290 18.21 8.16 -4.83
C ILE A 290 19.16 9.33 -5.03
N LYS A 291 20.39 9.07 -5.53
CA LYS A 291 21.39 10.13 -5.82
C LYS A 291 20.85 11.16 -6.82
N GLY A 292 20.14 10.71 -7.86
CA GLY A 292 19.51 11.60 -8.83
C GLY A 292 18.42 12.50 -8.25
N LEU A 293 17.69 12.01 -7.25
CA LEU A 293 16.63 12.78 -6.57
C LEU A 293 17.17 13.73 -5.49
N GLU A 294 18.33 13.43 -4.90
CA GLU A 294 18.99 14.27 -3.87
C GLU A 294 19.80 15.44 -4.46
N GLY A 295 20.17 15.36 -5.75
CA GLY A 295 20.87 16.42 -6.48
C GLY A 295 19.91 17.37 -7.13
#